data_4d9bf44d5fc7331f3425ede4d53136c8
#
_entry.id   4d9bf44d5fc7331f3425ede4d53136c8
#
_cell.length_a   1.000
_cell.length_b   1.000
_cell.length_c   1.000
_cell.angle_alpha   90.00
_cell.angle_beta   90.00
_cell.angle_gamma   90.00
#
_symmetry.space_group_name_H-M   'P 1'
#
loop_
_entity.id
_entity.type
_entity.pdbx_description
1 polymer ?
#
loop_
_entity_poly.entity_id
_entity_poly.type
_entity_poly.pdbx_seq_one_letter_code
_entity_poly.pdbx_strand_id
1 'polypeptide(L)'
;MSAKVAVSENMACYENLANAIILQAVKDYKWALHRLDVNPRNQDAMHEKERLERFFHSPWYETLTDLDADRLIEGVQERVRQEVAKRRKKKAAGKALS
;
A
#
# COMPACT_ATOMS: atom_id res chain seq x y z
N MET A 1 -15.66 36.09 1.04
CA MET A 1 -16.59 34.99 0.85
C MET A 1 -15.89 33.65 0.78
N SER A 2 -15.10 33.44 -0.21
CA SER A 2 -14.42 32.19 -0.41
C SER A 2 -13.31 31.92 0.60
N ALA A 3 -12.79 32.95 1.26
CA ALA A 3 -11.65 32.78 2.18
C ALA A 3 -12.00 31.94 3.41
N LYS A 4 -13.16 32.09 3.98
CA LYS A 4 -13.59 31.33 5.15
C LYS A 4 -13.84 29.87 4.82
N VAL A 5 -14.52 29.63 3.72
CA VAL A 5 -14.81 28.29 3.24
C VAL A 5 -13.51 27.62 2.82
N ALA A 6 -12.61 28.39 2.21
CA ALA A 6 -11.33 27.90 1.74
C ALA A 6 -10.45 27.37 2.87
N VAL A 7 -10.43 28.03 4.03
CA VAL A 7 -9.59 27.58 5.16
C VAL A 7 -10.05 26.21 5.65
N SER A 8 -11.34 26.04 5.87
CA SER A 8 -11.90 24.77 6.32
C SER A 8 -11.77 23.68 5.26
N GLU A 9 -12.05 24.02 4.01
CA GLU A 9 -11.93 23.09 2.90
C GLU A 9 -10.49 22.70 2.63
N ASN A 10 -9.55 23.66 2.79
CA ASN A 10 -8.14 23.37 2.59
C ASN A 10 -7.62 22.33 3.57
N MET A 11 -8.06 22.38 4.83
CA MET A 11 -7.66 21.37 5.81
C MET A 11 -8.23 20.00 5.47
N ALA A 12 -9.49 19.93 5.10
CA ALA A 12 -10.12 18.67 4.68
C ALA A 12 -9.46 18.12 3.42
N CYS A 13 -9.18 18.98 2.44
CA CYS A 13 -8.50 18.58 1.21
C CYS A 13 -7.08 18.09 1.49
N TYR A 14 -6.39 18.75 2.41
CA TYR A 14 -5.04 18.36 2.78
C TYR A 14 -5.02 16.96 3.41
N GLU A 15 -5.92 16.69 4.34
CA GLU A 15 -6.04 15.39 4.98
C GLU A 15 -6.41 14.31 3.97
N ASN A 16 -7.33 14.61 3.06
CA ASN A 16 -7.73 13.68 2.01
C ASN A 16 -6.58 13.40 1.06
N LEU A 17 -5.78 14.42 0.74
CA LEU A 17 -4.62 14.26 -0.12
C LEU A 17 -3.55 13.40 0.54
N ALA A 18 -3.28 13.62 1.83
CA ALA A 18 -2.31 12.83 2.57
C ALA A 18 -2.73 11.36 2.61
N ASN A 19 -4.01 11.10 2.88
CA ASN A 19 -4.55 9.74 2.88
C ASN A 19 -4.47 9.11 1.49
N ALA A 20 -4.75 9.88 0.45
CA ALA A 20 -4.68 9.40 -0.93
C ALA A 20 -3.26 9.00 -1.32
N ILE A 21 -2.26 9.77 -0.90
CA ILE A 21 -0.85 9.47 -1.17
C ILE A 21 -0.47 8.15 -0.50
N ILE A 22 -0.85 7.98 0.76
CA ILE A 22 -0.54 6.76 1.52
C ILE A 22 -1.27 5.56 0.94
N LEU A 23 -2.55 5.71 0.60
CA LEU A 23 -3.33 4.63 0.00
C LEU A 23 -2.75 4.20 -1.34
N GLN A 24 -2.30 5.16 -2.15
CA GLN A 24 -1.68 4.82 -3.42
C GLN A 24 -0.37 4.07 -3.20
N ALA A 25 0.44 4.50 -2.24
CA ALA A 25 1.68 3.82 -1.89
C ALA A 25 1.42 2.39 -1.40
N VAL A 26 0.37 2.21 -0.59
CA VAL A 26 -0.02 0.87 -0.12
C VAL A 26 -0.43 -0.02 -1.29
N LYS A 27 -1.21 0.51 -2.22
CA LYS A 27 -1.62 -0.25 -3.42
C LYS A 27 -0.42 -0.64 -4.26
N ASP A 28 0.51 0.27 -4.46
CA ASP A 28 1.73 0.01 -5.23
C ASP A 28 2.60 -1.03 -4.53
N TYR A 29 2.67 -0.96 -3.20
CA TYR A 29 3.44 -1.92 -2.42
C TYR A 29 2.81 -3.32 -2.50
N LYS A 30 1.49 -3.41 -2.39
CA LYS A 30 0.77 -4.68 -2.57
C LYS A 30 1.01 -5.25 -3.96
N TRP A 31 0.96 -4.42 -4.98
CA TRP A 31 1.24 -4.83 -6.35
C TRP A 31 2.63 -5.46 -6.45
N ALA A 32 3.64 -4.79 -5.89
CA ALA A 32 5.00 -5.30 -5.92
C ALA A 32 5.13 -6.64 -5.19
N LEU A 33 4.49 -6.76 -4.02
CA LEU A 33 4.54 -8.00 -3.25
C LEU A 33 3.85 -9.16 -3.99
N HIS A 34 2.71 -8.90 -4.64
CA HIS A 34 2.03 -9.93 -5.43
C HIS A 34 2.87 -10.36 -6.63
N ARG A 35 3.53 -9.41 -7.29
CA ARG A 35 4.42 -9.72 -8.41
C ARG A 35 5.60 -10.57 -7.97
N LEU A 36 6.17 -10.24 -6.82
CA LEU A 36 7.29 -11.01 -6.27
C LEU A 36 6.87 -12.39 -5.81
N ASP A 37 5.62 -12.57 -5.40
CA ASP A 37 5.11 -13.89 -5.07
C ASP A 37 5.05 -14.80 -6.30
N VAL A 38 4.66 -14.23 -7.44
CA VAL A 38 4.59 -14.96 -8.71
C VAL A 38 6.00 -15.18 -9.27
N ASN A 39 6.85 -14.16 -9.24
CA ASN A 39 8.20 -14.21 -9.76
C ASN A 39 9.17 -13.47 -8.85
N PRO A 40 9.84 -14.18 -7.92
CA PRO A 40 10.78 -13.53 -7.00
C PRO A 40 11.97 -12.84 -7.67
N ARG A 41 12.20 -13.09 -8.94
CA ARG A 41 13.29 -12.49 -9.72
C ARG A 41 12.85 -11.24 -10.47
N ASN A 42 11.60 -10.83 -10.33
CA ASN A 42 11.08 -9.63 -10.98
C ASN A 42 11.77 -8.40 -10.41
N GLN A 43 12.71 -7.84 -11.18
CA GLN A 43 13.52 -6.72 -10.72
C GLN A 43 12.71 -5.43 -10.61
N ASP A 44 11.76 -5.20 -11.50
CA ASP A 44 10.89 -4.03 -11.44
C ASP A 44 10.09 -4.03 -10.14
N ALA A 45 9.53 -5.19 -9.78
CA ALA A 45 8.77 -5.32 -8.54
C ALA A 45 9.68 -5.15 -7.32
N MET A 46 10.91 -5.66 -7.38
CA MET A 46 11.87 -5.52 -6.30
C MET A 46 12.25 -4.05 -6.09
N HIS A 47 12.53 -3.32 -7.18
CA HIS A 47 12.85 -1.89 -7.10
C HIS A 47 11.69 -1.09 -6.55
N GLU A 48 10.48 -1.41 -6.97
CA GLU A 48 9.27 -0.75 -6.48
C GLU A 48 9.07 -1.01 -4.99
N LYS A 49 9.26 -2.24 -4.56
CA LYS A 49 9.17 -2.62 -3.15
C LYS A 49 10.16 -1.81 -2.32
N GLU A 50 11.41 -1.75 -2.75
CA GLU A 50 12.47 -1.00 -2.05
C GLU A 50 12.17 0.49 -2.02
N ARG A 51 11.72 1.04 -3.15
CA ARG A 51 11.36 2.45 -3.26
C ARG A 51 10.25 2.81 -2.26
N LEU A 52 9.24 1.98 -2.17
CA LEU A 52 8.12 2.21 -1.26
C LEU A 52 8.50 2.02 0.19
N GLU A 53 9.35 1.06 0.51
CA GLU A 53 9.85 0.90 1.88
C GLU A 53 10.67 2.11 2.31
N ARG A 54 11.46 2.69 1.41
CA ARG A 54 12.16 3.94 1.69
C ARG A 54 11.18 5.10 1.91
N PHE A 55 10.12 5.17 1.11
CA PHE A 55 9.08 6.17 1.29
C PHE A 55 8.44 6.05 2.66
N PHE A 56 8.05 4.85 3.08
CA PHE A 56 7.40 4.63 4.37
C PHE A 56 8.30 5.00 5.54
N HIS A 57 9.61 4.92 5.38
CA HIS A 57 10.57 5.29 6.44
C HIS A 57 11.12 6.71 6.27
N SER A 58 10.57 7.50 5.35
CA SER A 58 11.05 8.85 5.09
C SER A 58 10.41 9.87 6.03
N PRO A 59 11.05 11.03 6.21
CA PRO A 59 10.41 12.14 6.93
C PRO A 59 9.14 12.62 6.25
N TRP A 60 9.05 12.47 4.94
CA TRP A 60 7.85 12.80 4.17
C TRP A 60 6.64 12.01 4.66
N TYR A 61 6.81 10.72 4.85
CA TYR A 61 5.74 9.86 5.38
C TYR A 61 5.30 10.30 6.78
N GLU A 62 6.27 10.64 7.64
CA GLU A 62 5.96 11.12 9.00
C GLU A 62 5.15 12.40 8.99
N THR A 63 5.35 13.25 7.98
CA THR A 63 4.57 14.46 7.79
C THR A 63 3.12 14.14 7.39
N LEU A 64 2.91 13.06 6.66
CA LEU A 64 1.60 12.70 6.14
C LEU A 64 0.70 11.98 7.16
N THR A 65 1.29 11.26 8.11
CA THR A 65 0.51 10.47 9.05
C THR A 65 1.33 10.17 10.32
N ASP A 66 0.63 9.93 11.41
CA ASP A 66 1.22 9.47 12.67
C ASP A 66 1.32 7.94 12.73
N LEU A 67 0.84 7.25 11.72
CA LEU A 67 0.83 5.80 11.69
C LEU A 67 2.26 5.25 11.59
N ASP A 68 2.60 4.30 12.46
CA ASP A 68 3.93 3.71 12.47
C ASP A 68 4.20 2.96 11.15
N ALA A 69 5.31 3.31 10.51
CA ALA A 69 5.68 2.75 9.21
C ALA A 69 5.86 1.23 9.27
N ASP A 70 6.53 0.74 10.30
CA ASP A 70 6.79 -0.69 10.44
C ASP A 70 5.49 -1.47 10.59
N ARG A 71 4.54 -0.94 11.36
CA ARG A 71 3.23 -1.56 11.52
C ARG A 71 2.45 -1.56 10.21
N LEU A 72 2.53 -0.47 9.48
CA LEU A 72 1.86 -0.39 8.18
C LEU A 72 2.44 -1.42 7.22
N ILE A 73 3.76 -1.50 7.14
CA ILE A 73 4.43 -2.45 6.26
C ILE A 73 4.06 -3.88 6.63
N GLU A 74 4.12 -4.22 7.92
CA GLU A 74 3.75 -5.55 8.41
C GLU A 74 2.31 -5.87 8.08
N GLY A 75 1.41 -4.91 8.28
CA GLY A 75 -0.01 -5.09 7.97
C GLY A 75 -0.25 -5.36 6.50
N VAL A 76 0.42 -4.63 5.62
CA VAL A 76 0.28 -4.83 4.18
C VAL A 76 0.86 -6.19 3.78
N GLN A 77 2.02 -6.55 4.31
CA GLN A 77 2.62 -7.85 4.03
C GLN A 77 1.72 -9.00 4.47
N GLU A 78 1.12 -8.88 5.66
CA GLU A 78 0.19 -9.88 6.15
C GLU A 78 -1.06 -9.97 5.28
N ARG A 79 -1.57 -8.83 4.87
CA ARG A 79 -2.73 -8.80 3.96
C ARG A 79 -2.42 -9.52 2.65
N VAL A 80 -1.25 -9.28 2.10
CA VAL A 80 -0.82 -9.94 0.86
C VAL A 80 -0.70 -11.45 1.07
N ARG A 81 -0.11 -11.87 2.19
CA ARG A 81 -0.02 -13.30 2.50
C ARG A 81 -1.39 -13.95 2.55
N GLN A 82 -2.36 -13.27 3.17
CA GLN A 82 -3.75 -13.77 3.24
C GLN A 82 -4.37 -13.83 1.84
N GLU A 83 -4.15 -12.82 1.03
CA GLU A 83 -4.69 -12.77 -0.34
C GLU A 83 -4.09 -13.87 -1.22
N VAL A 84 -2.78 -14.09 -1.09
CA VAL A 84 -2.10 -15.14 -1.83
C VAL A 84 -2.59 -16.53 -1.40
N ALA A 85 -2.70 -16.75 -0.09
CA ALA A 85 -3.19 -18.03 0.44
C ALA A 85 -4.62 -18.31 -0.03
N LYS A 86 -5.46 -17.29 0.00
CA LYS A 86 -6.85 -17.40 -0.47
C LYS A 86 -6.92 -17.71 -1.96
N ARG A 87 -6.09 -17.07 -2.76
CA ARG A 87 -6.02 -17.31 -4.19
C ARG A 87 -5.55 -18.74 -4.50
N ARG A 88 -4.54 -19.22 -3.79
CA ARG A 88 -4.02 -20.60 -3.94
C ARG A 88 -5.07 -21.61 -3.54
N LYS A 89 -5.78 -21.37 -2.45
CA LYS A 89 -6.85 -22.26 -1.97
C LYS A 89 -7.99 -22.33 -2.97
N LYS A 90 -8.39 -21.17 -3.51
CA LYS A 90 -9.45 -21.10 -4.51
C LYS A 90 -9.05 -21.84 -5.79
N LYS A 91 -7.81 -21.70 -6.20
CA LYS A 91 -7.27 -22.35 -7.40
C LYS A 91 -7.22 -23.88 -7.21
N ALA A 92 -6.80 -24.33 -6.03
CA ALA A 92 -6.78 -25.74 -5.69
C ALA A 92 -8.18 -26.35 -5.68
N ALA A 93 -9.15 -25.63 -5.10
CA ALA A 93 -10.56 -26.05 -5.08
C ALA A 93 -11.11 -26.15 -6.49
N GLY A 94 -10.76 -25.21 -7.35
CA GLY A 94 -11.16 -25.23 -8.75
C GLY A 94 -10.62 -26.44 -9.49
N LYS A 95 -9.37 -26.80 -9.23
CA LYS A 95 -8.77 -27.99 -9.81
C LYS A 95 -9.44 -29.28 -9.31
N ALA A 96 -9.77 -29.31 -8.04
CA ALA A 96 -10.41 -30.48 -7.45
C ALA A 96 -11.81 -30.72 -8.03
N LEU A 97 -12.49 -29.66 -8.46
CA LEU A 97 -13.82 -29.75 -9.06
C LEU A 97 -13.79 -30.07 -10.54
N SER A 98 -12.67 -29.88 -11.19
CA SER A 98 -12.55 -30.17 -12.61
C SER A 98 -11.87 -31.49 -12.85
#